data_bf2008a1674fd6efea68714d1a98aed5
#
_entry.id   bf2008a1674fd6efea68714d1a98aed5
#
_cell.length_a   1.000
_cell.length_b   1.000
_cell.length_c   1.000
_cell.angle_alpha   90.00
_cell.angle_beta   90.00
_cell.angle_gamma   90.00
#
_symmetry.space_group_name_H-M   'P 1'
#
loop_
_entity.id
_entity.type
_entity.pdbx_description
1 polymer ?
#
loop_
_entity_poly.entity_id
_entity_poly.type
_entity_poly.pdbx_seq_one_letter_code
_entity_poly.pdbx_strand_id
1 'polypeptide(L)'
;MQTIEEIQNSIKENLAVMVYFSAPTCNVCHALKPKLLEAIETNFEKFEIISVDVSVSQDIAAHFSVFAIPTVLIFLDGREFVRKSRHMSVDEVIREIKRPYEIMTS
;
A
#
# COMPACT_ATOMS: atom_id res chain seq x y z
N MET A 1 -8.27 7.01 15.73
CA MET A 1 -8.06 7.83 14.51
C MET A 1 -6.64 7.63 13.98
N GLN A 2 -6.53 7.45 12.69
CA GLN A 2 -5.26 7.22 12.02
C GLN A 2 -4.45 8.52 11.93
N THR A 3 -3.16 8.45 12.23
CA THR A 3 -2.27 9.61 12.13
C THR A 3 -1.07 9.31 11.25
N ILE A 4 -0.43 10.35 10.74
CA ILE A 4 0.80 10.23 9.95
C ILE A 4 1.87 9.50 10.76
N GLU A 5 2.01 9.85 12.04
CA GLU A 5 2.99 9.25 12.94
C GLU A 5 2.77 7.75 13.11
N GLU A 6 1.52 7.32 13.28
CA GLU A 6 1.20 5.90 13.41
C GLU A 6 1.58 5.12 12.15
N ILE A 7 1.31 5.70 10.98
CA ILE A 7 1.66 5.06 9.71
C ILE A 7 3.18 4.99 9.54
N GLN A 8 3.89 6.06 9.86
CA GLN A 8 5.35 6.09 9.79
C GLN A 8 5.98 5.07 10.75
N ASN A 9 5.44 4.92 11.94
CA ASN A 9 5.92 3.93 12.89
C ASN A 9 5.69 2.51 12.38
N SER A 10 4.54 2.25 11.79
CA SER A 10 4.24 0.95 11.19
C SER A 10 5.22 0.63 10.06
N ILE A 11 5.54 1.62 9.23
CA ILE A 11 6.51 1.46 8.13
C ILE A 11 7.89 1.11 8.68
N LYS A 12 8.31 1.72 9.79
CA LYS A 12 9.60 1.43 10.42
C LYS A 12 9.64 0.06 11.09
N GLU A 13 8.56 -0.32 11.74
CA GLU A 13 8.52 -1.54 12.57
C GLU A 13 8.27 -2.81 11.77
N ASN A 14 7.77 -2.70 10.55
CA ASN A 14 7.44 -3.86 9.72
C ASN A 14 8.35 -3.94 8.51
N LEU A 15 8.75 -5.15 8.16
CA LEU A 15 9.61 -5.39 7.02
C LEU A 15 8.94 -5.01 5.70
N ALA A 16 7.65 -5.26 5.59
CA ALA A 16 6.89 -4.98 4.37
C ALA A 16 5.53 -4.38 4.74
N VAL A 17 5.21 -3.25 4.13
CA VAL A 17 3.97 -2.51 4.38
C VAL A 17 3.35 -2.06 3.07
N MET A 18 2.04 -2.30 2.92
CA MET A 18 1.28 -1.72 1.83
C MET A 18 0.34 -0.66 2.41
N VAL A 19 0.40 0.55 1.86
CA VAL A 19 -0.55 1.62 2.20
C VAL A 19 -1.48 1.81 1.01
N TYR A 20 -2.77 1.59 1.23
CA TYR A 20 -3.79 1.66 0.20
C TYR A 20 -4.67 2.88 0.40
N PHE A 21 -4.64 3.80 -0.56
CA PHE A 21 -5.41 5.05 -0.51
C PHE A 21 -6.67 4.92 -1.34
N SER A 22 -7.82 5.17 -0.74
CA SER A 22 -9.12 5.04 -1.38
C SER A 22 -10.13 6.02 -0.77
N ALA A 23 -11.37 5.95 -1.24
CA ALA A 23 -12.48 6.72 -0.67
C ALA A 23 -13.77 5.89 -0.80
N PRO A 24 -14.77 6.13 0.06
CA PRO A 24 -16.02 5.36 0.02
C PRO A 24 -16.77 5.43 -1.33
N THR A 25 -16.60 6.52 -2.06
CA THR A 25 -17.27 6.71 -3.35
C THR A 25 -16.48 6.16 -4.54
N CYS A 26 -15.33 5.58 -4.30
CA CYS A 26 -14.44 5.09 -5.36
C CYS A 26 -14.75 3.63 -5.68
N ASN A 27 -15.52 3.37 -6.72
CA ASN A 27 -15.89 2.01 -7.12
C ASN A 27 -14.69 1.18 -7.57
N VAL A 28 -13.76 1.80 -8.31
CA VAL A 28 -12.54 1.14 -8.76
C VAL A 28 -11.70 0.69 -7.55
N CYS A 29 -11.62 1.53 -6.52
CA CYS A 29 -10.89 1.20 -5.30
C CYS A 29 -11.48 -0.03 -4.62
N HIS A 30 -12.81 -0.11 -4.54
CA HIS A 30 -13.50 -1.23 -3.90
C HIS A 30 -13.36 -2.53 -4.69
N ALA A 31 -13.30 -2.45 -6.01
CA ALA A 31 -13.10 -3.62 -6.86
C ALA A 31 -11.65 -4.13 -6.80
N LEU A 32 -10.70 -3.23 -6.73
CA LEU A 32 -9.27 -3.55 -6.75
C LEU A 32 -8.80 -4.14 -5.42
N LYS A 33 -9.25 -3.59 -4.30
CA LYS A 33 -8.72 -3.93 -2.98
C LYS A 33 -8.73 -5.42 -2.66
N PRO A 34 -9.86 -6.14 -2.79
CA PRO A 34 -9.84 -7.57 -2.45
C PRO A 34 -8.90 -8.39 -3.33
N LYS A 35 -8.76 -8.04 -4.59
CA LYS A 35 -7.84 -8.73 -5.51
C LYS A 35 -6.40 -8.51 -5.10
N LEU A 36 -6.06 -7.29 -4.74
CA LEU A 36 -4.71 -6.93 -4.33
C LEU A 36 -4.35 -7.59 -3.00
N LEU A 37 -5.26 -7.55 -2.02
CA LEU A 37 -5.04 -8.18 -0.72
C LEU A 37 -4.85 -9.70 -0.85
N GLU A 38 -5.67 -10.34 -1.67
CA GLU A 38 -5.56 -11.77 -1.90
C GLU A 38 -4.20 -12.13 -2.52
N ALA A 39 -3.77 -11.35 -3.50
CA ALA A 39 -2.49 -11.58 -4.16
C ALA A 39 -1.31 -11.38 -3.19
N ILE A 40 -1.38 -10.37 -2.34
CA ILE A 40 -0.35 -10.11 -1.32
C ILE A 40 -0.28 -11.28 -0.34
N GLU A 41 -1.42 -11.71 0.18
CA GLU A 41 -1.49 -12.83 1.14
C GLU A 41 -1.00 -14.14 0.54
N THR A 42 -1.30 -14.38 -0.73
CA THR A 42 -0.90 -15.61 -1.42
C THR A 42 0.60 -15.66 -1.66
N ASN A 43 1.22 -14.53 -1.95
CA ASN A 43 2.62 -14.49 -2.37
C ASN A 43 3.61 -14.13 -1.26
N PHE A 44 3.15 -13.47 -0.20
CA PHE A 44 4.05 -12.95 0.85
C PHE A 44 3.49 -13.27 2.24
N GLU A 45 4.35 -13.74 3.14
CA GLU A 45 3.93 -14.10 4.49
C GLU A 45 3.81 -12.92 5.44
N LYS A 46 4.68 -11.92 5.29
CA LYS A 46 4.78 -10.82 6.25
C LYS A 46 4.53 -9.50 5.59
N PHE A 47 3.27 -9.10 5.54
CA PHE A 47 2.89 -7.82 5.00
C PHE A 47 1.87 -7.15 5.92
N GLU A 48 2.17 -5.95 6.34
CA GLU A 48 1.23 -5.10 7.07
C GLU A 48 0.43 -4.31 6.04
N ILE A 49 -0.89 -4.30 6.18
CA ILE A 49 -1.78 -3.58 5.27
C ILE A 49 -2.41 -2.41 6.00
N ILE A 50 -2.21 -1.21 5.47
CA ILE A 50 -2.80 0.01 6.03
C ILE A 50 -3.72 0.61 4.98
N SER A 51 -4.97 0.84 5.35
CA SER A 51 -5.94 1.50 4.48
C SER A 51 -6.14 2.94 4.92
N VAL A 52 -6.10 3.87 3.97
CA VAL A 52 -6.31 5.30 4.23
C VAL A 52 -7.50 5.78 3.41
N ASP A 53 -8.47 6.39 4.09
CA ASP A 53 -9.61 7.04 3.44
C ASP A 53 -9.24 8.51 3.23
N VAL A 54 -8.98 8.87 1.97
CA VAL A 54 -8.53 10.23 1.64
C VAL A 54 -9.63 11.28 1.84
N SER A 55 -10.89 10.86 1.93
CA SER A 55 -11.99 11.81 2.17
C SER A 55 -11.97 12.38 3.58
N VAL A 56 -11.41 11.63 4.55
CA VAL A 56 -11.31 12.08 5.94
C VAL A 56 -9.88 12.34 6.37
N SER A 57 -8.89 11.79 5.69
CA SER A 57 -7.46 11.91 6.05
C SER A 57 -6.67 12.57 4.93
N GLN A 58 -7.07 13.78 4.54
CA GLN A 58 -6.42 14.53 3.48
C GLN A 58 -4.97 14.88 3.81
N ASP A 59 -4.69 15.11 5.08
CA ASP A 59 -3.34 15.40 5.57
C ASP A 59 -2.38 14.24 5.35
N ILE A 60 -2.86 13.01 5.55
CA ILE A 60 -2.06 11.80 5.33
C ILE A 60 -1.75 11.65 3.85
N ALA A 61 -2.76 11.81 2.99
CA ALA A 61 -2.56 11.75 1.54
C ALA A 61 -1.53 12.78 1.08
N ALA A 62 -1.66 14.01 1.53
CA ALA A 62 -0.74 15.08 1.18
C ALA A 62 0.69 14.78 1.66
N HIS A 63 0.83 14.26 2.88
CA HIS A 63 2.14 13.89 3.42
C HIS A 63 2.87 12.88 2.54
N PHE A 64 2.16 11.92 2.00
CA PHE A 64 2.74 10.90 1.11
C PHE A 64 2.69 11.29 -0.36
N SER A 65 2.32 12.53 -0.67
CA SER A 65 2.21 13.03 -2.05
C SER A 65 1.25 12.21 -2.91
N VAL A 66 0.11 11.84 -2.32
CA VAL A 66 -0.93 11.07 -3.00
C VAL A 66 -2.05 12.02 -3.42
N PHE A 67 -2.28 12.15 -4.73
CA PHE A 67 -3.25 13.08 -5.30
C PHE A 67 -4.30 12.42 -6.19
N ALA A 68 -4.29 11.10 -6.25
CA ALA A 68 -5.23 10.31 -7.02
C ALA A 68 -5.58 9.04 -6.26
N ILE A 69 -6.74 8.44 -6.55
CA ILE A 69 -7.16 7.16 -5.98
C ILE A 69 -7.65 6.25 -7.10
N PRO A 70 -7.45 4.94 -6.97
CA PRO A 70 -6.68 4.29 -5.92
C PRO A 70 -5.17 4.55 -6.07
N THR A 71 -4.47 4.62 -4.96
CA THR A 71 -3.01 4.66 -4.95
C THR A 71 -2.51 3.60 -3.99
N VAL A 72 -1.48 2.88 -4.42
CA VAL A 72 -0.82 1.85 -3.61
C VAL A 72 0.64 2.23 -3.44
N LEU A 73 1.08 2.30 -2.19
CA LEU A 73 2.49 2.48 -1.86
C LEU A 73 2.96 1.20 -1.17
N ILE A 74 4.10 0.69 -1.62
CA ILE A 74 4.72 -0.49 -0.99
C ILE A 74 6.05 -0.05 -0.38
N PHE A 75 6.20 -0.27 0.91
CA PHE A 75 7.41 0.01 1.64
C PHE A 75 8.08 -1.29 2.02
N LEU A 76 9.36 -1.40 1.73
CA LEU A 76 10.18 -2.56 2.10
C LEU A 76 11.38 -2.04 2.89
N ASP A 77 11.56 -2.59 4.09
CA ASP A 77 12.63 -2.18 5.00
C ASP A 77 12.64 -0.66 5.22
N GLY A 78 11.45 -0.08 5.38
CA GLY A 78 11.27 1.34 5.66
C GLY A 78 11.36 2.26 4.44
N ARG A 79 11.55 1.71 3.24
CA ARG A 79 11.72 2.50 2.02
C ARG A 79 10.61 2.25 1.02
N GLU A 80 10.18 3.31 0.34
CA GLU A 80 9.19 3.19 -0.72
C GLU A 80 9.80 2.52 -1.96
N PHE A 81 9.27 1.36 -2.33
CA PHE A 81 9.74 0.59 -3.51
C PHE A 81 8.78 0.66 -4.67
N VAL A 82 7.48 0.71 -4.40
CA VAL A 82 6.46 0.70 -5.46
C VAL A 82 5.46 1.81 -5.17
N ARG A 83 5.11 2.54 -6.23
CA ARG A 83 4.06 3.56 -6.17
C ARG A 83 3.23 3.44 -7.45
N LYS A 84 1.98 3.04 -7.30
CA LYS A 84 1.05 2.92 -8.44
C LYS A 84 -0.22 3.71 -8.14
N SER A 85 -0.70 4.43 -9.14
CA SER A 85 -1.92 5.25 -9.03
C SER A 85 -2.88 4.93 -10.15
N ARG A 86 -4.18 4.91 -9.83
CA ARG A 86 -5.29 4.73 -10.76
C ARG A 86 -5.28 3.40 -11.50
N HIS A 87 -4.60 3.33 -12.62
CA HIS A 87 -4.54 2.13 -13.46
C HIS A 87 -3.35 1.30 -13.04
N MET A 88 -3.61 0.14 -12.46
CA MET A 88 -2.56 -0.75 -12.04
C MET A 88 -2.99 -2.20 -12.25
N SER A 89 -2.02 -3.03 -12.56
CA SER A 89 -2.21 -4.47 -12.65
C SER A 89 -1.75 -5.10 -11.35
N VAL A 90 -2.58 -5.94 -10.75
CA VAL A 90 -2.22 -6.69 -9.55
C VAL A 90 -0.96 -7.53 -9.81
N ASP A 91 -0.90 -8.19 -10.97
CA ASP A 91 0.26 -9.01 -11.34
C ASP A 91 1.54 -8.19 -11.44
N GLU A 92 1.45 -6.97 -11.97
CA GLU A 92 2.59 -6.08 -12.06
C GLU A 92 3.10 -5.66 -10.68
N VAL A 93 2.19 -5.33 -9.78
CA VAL A 93 2.54 -4.96 -8.40
C VAL A 93 3.27 -6.12 -7.72
N ILE A 94 2.72 -7.32 -7.81
CA ILE A 94 3.32 -8.52 -7.20
C ILE A 94 4.70 -8.78 -7.80
N ARG A 95 4.84 -8.66 -9.10
CA ARG A 95 6.10 -8.90 -9.79
C ARG A 95 7.20 -7.94 -9.36
N GLU A 96 6.84 -6.67 -9.16
CA GLU A 96 7.81 -5.67 -8.72
C GLU A 96 8.26 -5.85 -7.28
N ILE A 97 7.40 -6.40 -6.43
CA ILE A 97 7.71 -6.66 -5.02
C ILE A 97 8.54 -7.93 -4.84
N LYS A 98 8.29 -8.92 -5.67
CA LYS A 98 8.75 -10.30 -5.44
C LYS A 98 10.24 -10.44 -5.21
N ARG A 99 11.06 -9.91 -6.10
CA ARG A 99 12.52 -10.05 -5.97
C ARG A 99 13.09 -9.32 -4.75
N PRO A 100 12.81 -8.04 -4.53
CA PRO A 100 13.32 -7.38 -3.33
C PRO A 100 12.82 -8.03 -2.03
N TYR A 101 11.58 -8.50 -2.01
CA TYR A 101 11.04 -9.20 -0.85
C TYR A 101 11.79 -10.50 -0.56
N GLU A 102 12.07 -11.29 -1.59
CA GLU A 102 12.82 -12.54 -1.45
C GLU A 102 14.24 -12.28 -0.92
N ILE A 103 14.89 -11.25 -1.42
CA ILE A 103 16.23 -10.88 -0.97
C ILE A 103 16.24 -10.50 0.51
N MET A 104 15.24 -9.72 0.95
CA MET A 104 15.14 -9.30 2.34
C MET A 104 14.82 -10.44 3.31
N THR A 105 14.10 -11.46 2.85
CA THR A 105 13.61 -12.53 3.71
C THR A 105 14.42 -13.83 3.59
N SER A 106 15.41 -13.85 2.74
CA SER A 106 16.26 -15.04 2.57
C SER A 106 17.25 -15.24 3.72
#